data_675c3cc083ac22e569f3dfe843aa3e3c
#
_entry.id   675c3cc083ac22e569f3dfe843aa3e3c
#
_cell.length_a   1.000
_cell.length_b   1.000
_cell.length_c   1.000
_cell.angle_alpha   90.00
_cell.angle_beta   90.00
_cell.angle_gamma   90.00
#
_symmetry.space_group_name_H-M   'P 1'
#
loop_
_entity.id
_entity.type
_entity.pdbx_description
1 polymer ?
#
loop_
_entity_poly.entity_id
_entity_poly.type
_entity_poly.pdbx_seq_one_letter_code
_entity_poly.pdbx_strand_id
1 'polypeptide(L)'
;LNFGNIFVIRSTIASLICLISIRYIIKRKLRKFLLCVVIAALFHRIAILWLCAYFLYDMIFLKKYICIAIVFAFFMQRYLPQILLKLSSMLGASIHHKISNYLSYGILQKFGANYDSKFLLLKASVNAFFVIFICLFLIVTVNEPYEKEKLRGLFNLFLFGFFLQVCSFQTSLAIARMATPFISIQFFILLKLITFKYRKMYDRILVHACLSLYLLLRMVVFANSAGYDSLAFRF
;
A
#
# COMPACT_ATOMS: atom_id res chain seq x y z
N LEU A 1 -5.50 27.08 9.22
CA LEU A 1 -5.67 25.62 9.10
C LEU A 1 -5.60 25.26 7.62
N ASN A 2 -4.46 24.68 7.18
CA ASN A 2 -4.29 24.22 5.80
C ASN A 2 -5.25 23.07 5.51
N PHE A 3 -6.20 23.27 4.61
CA PHE A 3 -7.17 22.24 4.19
C PHE A 3 -6.50 20.93 3.75
N GLY A 4 -5.26 20.97 3.25
CA GLY A 4 -4.48 19.79 2.90
C GLY A 4 -4.26 18.82 4.08
N ASN A 5 -4.05 19.33 5.28
CA ASN A 5 -3.81 18.53 6.48
C ASN A 5 -5.07 17.77 6.94
N ILE A 6 -6.26 18.37 6.76
CA ILE A 6 -7.54 17.74 7.13
C ILE A 6 -7.81 16.51 6.25
N PHE A 7 -7.50 16.57 4.96
CA PHE A 7 -7.65 15.41 4.06
C PHE A 7 -6.71 14.26 4.43
N VAL A 8 -5.48 14.56 4.84
CA VAL A 8 -4.52 13.55 5.30
C VAL A 8 -5.02 12.87 6.57
N ILE A 9 -5.49 13.63 7.55
CA ILE A 9 -6.03 13.10 8.81
C ILE A 9 -7.21 12.16 8.55
N ARG A 10 -8.19 12.56 7.74
CA ARG A 10 -9.36 11.72 7.42
C ARG A 10 -8.96 10.41 6.75
N SER A 11 -8.04 10.44 5.79
CA SER A 11 -7.57 9.21 5.12
C SER A 11 -6.79 8.31 6.06
N THR A 12 -6.01 8.89 6.99
CA THR A 12 -5.26 8.12 8.00
C THR A 12 -6.19 7.43 8.98
N ILE A 13 -7.21 8.14 9.50
CA ILE A 13 -8.22 7.55 10.39
C ILE A 13 -8.93 6.39 9.68
N ALA A 14 -9.39 6.59 8.45
CA ALA A 14 -10.03 5.55 7.66
C ALA A 14 -9.12 4.32 7.47
N SER A 15 -7.82 4.54 7.16
CA SER A 15 -6.84 3.47 7.02
C SER A 15 -6.61 2.70 8.32
N LEU A 16 -6.55 3.38 9.46
CA LEU A 16 -6.41 2.74 10.77
C LEU A 16 -7.62 1.86 11.10
N ILE A 17 -8.84 2.33 10.81
CA ILE A 17 -10.06 1.53 11.01
C ILE A 17 -10.03 0.30 10.11
N CYS A 18 -9.59 0.43 8.84
CA CYS A 18 -9.39 -0.69 7.93
C CYS A 18 -8.39 -1.70 8.51
N LEU A 19 -7.24 -1.24 9.03
CA LEU A 19 -6.24 -2.11 9.64
C LEU A 19 -6.78 -2.84 10.89
N ILE A 20 -7.55 -2.17 11.75
CA ILE A 20 -8.21 -2.80 12.89
C ILE A 20 -9.18 -3.89 12.43
N SER A 21 -9.82 -3.72 11.28
CA SER A 21 -10.78 -4.70 10.74
C SER A 21 -10.15 -6.02 10.29
N ILE A 22 -8.82 -6.08 10.09
CA ILE A 22 -8.08 -7.31 9.72
C ILE A 22 -8.37 -8.44 10.71
N ARG A 23 -8.48 -8.14 12.00
CA ARG A 23 -8.83 -9.14 13.02
C ARG A 23 -10.17 -9.84 12.76
N TYR A 24 -11.09 -9.14 12.10
CA TYR A 24 -12.40 -9.71 11.76
C TYR A 24 -12.35 -10.52 10.46
N ILE A 25 -11.45 -10.18 9.53
CA ILE A 25 -11.14 -11.00 8.35
C ILE A 25 -10.58 -12.34 8.82
N ILE A 26 -9.54 -12.32 9.68
CA ILE A 26 -8.89 -13.53 10.21
C ILE A 26 -9.89 -14.42 10.97
N LYS A 27 -10.80 -13.81 11.76
CA LYS A 27 -11.82 -14.54 12.54
C LYS A 27 -13.09 -14.86 11.77
N ARG A 28 -13.15 -14.56 10.47
CA ARG A 28 -14.33 -14.78 9.60
C ARG A 28 -15.62 -14.12 10.07
N LYS A 29 -15.51 -12.98 10.74
CA LYS A 29 -16.67 -12.23 11.27
C LYS A 29 -17.09 -11.13 10.29
N LEU A 30 -17.72 -11.54 9.15
CA LEU A 30 -18.11 -10.64 8.06
C LEU A 30 -18.90 -9.41 8.53
N ARG A 31 -19.93 -9.58 9.38
CA ARG A 31 -20.77 -8.46 9.85
C ARG A 31 -19.94 -7.38 10.55
N LYS A 32 -18.99 -7.77 11.42
CA LYS A 32 -18.10 -6.83 12.13
C LYS A 32 -17.10 -6.18 11.20
N PHE A 33 -16.60 -6.92 10.20
CA PHE A 33 -15.75 -6.39 9.16
C PHE A 33 -16.47 -5.30 8.33
N LEU A 34 -17.71 -5.60 7.85
CA LEU A 34 -18.51 -4.66 7.09
C LEU A 34 -18.81 -3.39 7.90
N LEU A 35 -19.14 -3.52 9.19
CA LEU A 35 -19.35 -2.37 10.07
C LEU A 35 -18.10 -1.47 10.11
N CYS A 36 -16.90 -2.04 10.27
CA CYS A 36 -15.66 -1.28 10.24
C CYS A 36 -15.45 -0.56 8.90
N VAL A 37 -15.75 -1.23 7.78
CA VAL A 37 -15.60 -0.62 6.45
C VAL A 37 -16.58 0.53 6.25
N VAL A 38 -17.83 0.38 6.69
CA VAL A 38 -18.83 1.46 6.65
C VAL A 38 -18.36 2.66 7.49
N ILE A 39 -17.90 2.44 8.72
CA ILE A 39 -17.37 3.50 9.57
C ILE A 39 -16.17 4.17 8.90
N ALA A 40 -15.22 3.40 8.35
CA ALA A 40 -14.08 3.95 7.64
C ALA A 40 -14.49 4.79 6.41
N ALA A 41 -15.53 4.37 5.69
CA ALA A 41 -16.06 5.05 4.51
C ALA A 41 -16.72 6.40 4.86
N LEU A 42 -17.26 6.57 6.06
CA LEU A 42 -17.78 7.86 6.56
C LEU A 42 -16.64 8.90 6.68
N PHE A 43 -15.43 8.48 7.07
CA PHE A 43 -14.26 9.36 7.10
C PHE A 43 -13.67 9.57 5.72
N HIS A 44 -13.58 8.49 4.92
CA HIS A 44 -12.97 8.57 3.60
C HIS A 44 -13.57 7.53 2.65
N ARG A 45 -14.29 7.99 1.63
CA ARG A 45 -15.04 7.14 0.68
C ARG A 45 -14.20 6.05 0.02
N ILE A 46 -12.91 6.28 -0.16
CA ILE A 46 -11.97 5.32 -0.74
C ILE A 46 -11.85 4.04 0.10
N ALA A 47 -12.16 4.09 1.41
CA ALA A 47 -12.16 2.91 2.27
C ALA A 47 -13.14 1.80 1.82
N ILE A 48 -14.11 2.11 0.94
CA ILE A 48 -14.99 1.09 0.33
C ILE A 48 -14.17 0.03 -0.43
N LEU A 49 -13.05 0.42 -1.03
CA LEU A 49 -12.16 -0.54 -1.71
C LEU A 49 -11.63 -1.64 -0.77
N TRP A 50 -11.60 -1.37 0.54
CA TRP A 50 -11.19 -2.34 1.54
C TRP A 50 -12.11 -3.57 1.62
N LEU A 51 -13.32 -3.50 1.05
CA LEU A 51 -14.21 -4.68 0.92
C LEU A 51 -13.53 -5.83 0.18
N CYS A 52 -12.69 -5.53 -0.80
CA CYS A 52 -11.92 -6.53 -1.52
C CYS A 52 -10.98 -7.32 -0.61
N ALA A 53 -10.54 -6.74 0.52
CA ALA A 53 -9.62 -7.39 1.45
C ALA A 53 -10.17 -8.70 2.02
N TYR A 54 -11.48 -8.80 2.21
CA TYR A 54 -12.13 -10.01 2.71
C TYR A 54 -11.94 -11.21 1.80
N PHE A 55 -12.00 -10.98 0.49
CA PHE A 55 -11.81 -12.02 -0.53
C PHE A 55 -10.33 -12.27 -0.82
N LEU A 56 -9.55 -11.20 -0.94
CA LEU A 56 -8.12 -11.27 -1.27
C LEU A 56 -7.30 -12.00 -0.21
N TYR A 57 -7.73 -11.92 1.05
CA TYR A 57 -7.01 -12.54 2.16
C TYR A 57 -6.83 -14.05 1.98
N ASP A 58 -7.84 -14.74 1.43
CA ASP A 58 -7.84 -16.19 1.27
C ASP A 58 -7.35 -16.69 -0.09
N MET A 59 -7.15 -15.78 -1.03
CA MET A 59 -6.70 -16.19 -2.36
C MET A 59 -5.37 -16.92 -2.30
N ILE A 60 -5.28 -18.02 -3.01
CA ILE A 60 -4.03 -18.76 -3.18
C ILE A 60 -3.34 -18.24 -4.42
N PHE A 61 -2.45 -17.26 -4.24
CA PHE A 61 -1.62 -16.81 -5.34
C PHE A 61 -0.47 -17.80 -5.57
N LEU A 62 -0.49 -18.48 -6.72
CA LEU A 62 0.68 -19.25 -7.17
C LEU A 62 1.83 -18.27 -7.46
N LYS A 63 3.05 -18.64 -7.07
CA LYS A 63 4.27 -17.81 -7.22
C LYS A 63 4.41 -17.21 -8.63
N LYS A 64 4.09 -17.99 -9.67
CA LYS A 64 4.13 -17.54 -11.08
C LYS A 64 3.19 -16.36 -11.37
N TYR A 65 2.01 -16.31 -10.76
CA TYR A 65 1.06 -15.22 -10.96
C TYR A 65 1.47 -13.94 -10.27
N ILE A 66 2.25 -14.02 -9.20
CA ILE A 66 2.80 -12.83 -8.52
C ILE A 66 3.74 -12.09 -9.47
N CYS A 67 4.66 -12.81 -10.13
CA CYS A 67 5.55 -12.20 -11.11
C CYS A 67 4.78 -11.59 -12.29
N ILE A 68 3.79 -12.31 -12.81
CA ILE A 68 2.95 -11.81 -13.90
C ILE A 68 2.18 -10.56 -13.46
N ALA A 69 1.61 -10.55 -12.25
CA ALA A 69 0.87 -9.40 -11.73
C ALA A 69 1.77 -8.17 -11.55
N ILE A 70 3.02 -8.36 -11.10
CA ILE A 70 3.98 -7.25 -10.97
C ILE A 70 4.32 -6.68 -12.35
N VAL A 71 4.66 -7.52 -13.32
CA VAL A 71 4.95 -7.07 -14.70
C VAL A 71 3.73 -6.37 -15.30
N PHE A 72 2.54 -6.93 -15.11
CA PHE A 72 1.29 -6.34 -15.57
C PHE A 72 1.00 -4.99 -14.91
N ALA A 73 1.34 -4.81 -13.62
CA ALA A 73 1.17 -3.53 -12.93
C ALA A 73 2.04 -2.43 -13.56
N PHE A 74 3.30 -2.74 -13.89
CA PHE A 74 4.19 -1.79 -14.57
C PHE A 74 3.68 -1.44 -15.97
N PHE A 75 3.12 -2.42 -16.69
CA PHE A 75 2.52 -2.18 -17.99
C PHE A 75 1.25 -1.32 -17.87
N MET A 76 0.38 -1.65 -16.91
CA MET A 76 -0.85 -0.92 -16.62
C MET A 76 -0.60 0.53 -16.22
N GLN A 77 0.49 0.85 -15.53
CA GLN A 77 0.86 2.20 -15.17
C GLN A 77 0.81 3.17 -16.36
N ARG A 78 1.25 2.73 -17.54
CA ARG A 78 1.29 3.54 -18.75
C ARG A 78 -0.10 3.71 -19.38
N TYR A 79 -0.92 2.69 -19.35
CA TYR A 79 -2.21 2.66 -20.05
C TYR A 79 -3.40 3.04 -19.17
N LEU A 80 -3.28 2.93 -17.86
CA LEU A 80 -4.37 3.21 -16.92
C LEU A 80 -4.96 4.62 -17.09
N PRO A 81 -4.17 5.71 -17.26
CA PRO A 81 -4.73 7.04 -17.49
C PRO A 81 -5.62 7.11 -18.73
N GLN A 82 -5.17 6.49 -19.83
CA GLN A 82 -5.91 6.46 -21.09
C GLN A 82 -7.20 5.64 -20.99
N ILE A 83 -7.13 4.48 -20.31
CA ILE A 83 -8.30 3.63 -20.05
C ILE A 83 -9.31 4.39 -19.19
N LEU A 84 -8.87 5.08 -18.13
CA LEU A 84 -9.76 5.86 -17.27
C LEU A 84 -10.43 7.02 -18.03
N LEU A 85 -9.68 7.72 -18.90
CA LEU A 85 -10.25 8.76 -19.76
C LEU A 85 -11.30 8.21 -20.71
N LYS A 86 -11.01 7.09 -21.39
CA LYS A 86 -11.96 6.46 -22.32
C LYS A 86 -13.21 5.95 -21.61
N LEU A 87 -13.06 5.28 -20.46
CA LEU A 87 -14.21 4.84 -19.66
C LEU A 87 -15.04 6.00 -19.14
N SER A 88 -14.38 7.08 -18.68
CA SER A 88 -15.10 8.24 -18.17
C SER A 88 -15.91 8.98 -19.24
N SER A 89 -15.45 8.99 -20.48
CA SER A 89 -16.21 9.58 -21.59
C SER A 89 -17.53 8.85 -21.86
N MET A 90 -17.59 7.54 -21.54
CA MET A 90 -18.82 6.72 -21.66
C MET A 90 -19.78 6.93 -20.48
N LEU A 91 -19.29 7.43 -19.33
CA LEU A 91 -20.08 7.61 -18.10
C LEU A 91 -20.73 9.01 -17.98
N GLY A 92 -20.49 9.88 -18.95
CA GLY A 92 -21.07 11.21 -19.01
C GLY A 92 -20.09 12.35 -18.74
N ALA A 93 -20.43 13.53 -19.26
CA ALA A 93 -19.56 14.70 -19.29
C ALA A 93 -19.05 15.15 -17.89
N SER A 94 -19.90 15.09 -16.86
CA SER A 94 -19.54 15.50 -15.48
C SER A 94 -18.48 14.59 -14.87
N ILE A 95 -18.58 13.27 -15.12
CA ILE A 95 -17.60 12.28 -14.64
C ILE A 95 -16.30 12.41 -15.42
N HIS A 96 -16.40 12.56 -16.74
CA HIS A 96 -15.26 12.77 -17.62
C HIS A 96 -14.46 14.01 -17.21
N HIS A 97 -15.11 15.14 -16.98
CA HIS A 97 -14.45 16.37 -16.55
C HIS A 97 -13.72 16.20 -15.18
N LYS A 98 -14.35 15.52 -14.22
CA LYS A 98 -13.71 15.24 -12.93
C LYS A 98 -12.48 14.36 -13.10
N ILE A 99 -12.57 13.27 -13.84
CA ILE A 99 -11.46 12.33 -14.05
C ILE A 99 -10.35 13.01 -14.86
N SER A 100 -10.69 13.75 -15.91
CA SER A 100 -9.73 14.54 -16.68
C SER A 100 -8.96 15.53 -15.80
N ASN A 101 -9.68 16.27 -14.93
CA ASN A 101 -9.02 17.16 -13.96
C ASN A 101 -8.12 16.43 -12.98
N TYR A 102 -8.50 15.24 -12.47
CA TYR A 102 -7.63 14.45 -11.59
C TYR A 102 -6.38 13.94 -12.29
N LEU A 103 -6.46 13.63 -13.57
CA LEU A 103 -5.34 13.14 -14.36
C LEU A 103 -4.45 14.28 -14.88
N SER A 104 -5.03 15.44 -15.26
CA SER A 104 -4.29 16.61 -15.72
C SER A 104 -3.53 17.29 -14.57
N TYR A 105 -4.07 17.27 -13.37
CA TYR A 105 -3.35 17.64 -12.14
C TYR A 105 -2.48 16.47 -11.66
N GLY A 106 -1.66 15.91 -12.56
CA GLY A 106 -0.71 14.87 -12.19
C GLY A 106 0.04 15.22 -10.91
N ILE A 107 0.50 14.21 -10.19
CA ILE A 107 1.19 14.30 -8.88
C ILE A 107 2.24 15.42 -8.83
N LEU A 108 2.77 15.81 -9.97
CA LEU A 108 3.89 16.71 -10.14
C LEU A 108 3.55 18.23 -10.09
N GLN A 109 2.36 18.63 -10.50
CA GLN A 109 2.07 20.07 -10.63
C GLN A 109 1.51 20.73 -9.36
N LYS A 110 0.87 19.97 -8.47
CA LYS A 110 0.18 20.56 -7.31
C LYS A 110 1.09 20.88 -6.11
N PHE A 111 2.28 20.31 -6.05
CA PHE A 111 3.18 20.49 -4.90
C PHE A 111 4.43 21.33 -5.17
N GLY A 112 4.53 21.92 -6.36
CA GLY A 112 5.64 22.86 -6.68
C GLY A 112 7.04 22.23 -6.62
N ALA A 113 7.13 20.93 -6.43
CA ALA A 113 8.38 20.20 -6.33
C ALA A 113 8.58 19.37 -7.60
N ASN A 114 9.76 19.46 -8.18
CA ASN A 114 10.25 18.54 -9.19
C ASN A 114 10.40 17.12 -8.60
N TYR A 115 9.27 16.52 -8.17
CA TYR A 115 9.29 15.11 -7.75
C TYR A 115 9.60 14.26 -8.97
N ASP A 116 10.82 13.76 -9.05
CA ASP A 116 11.15 12.78 -10.06
C ASP A 116 10.29 11.53 -9.83
N SER A 117 9.33 11.33 -10.73
CA SER A 117 8.41 10.19 -10.68
C SER A 117 9.19 8.86 -10.62
N LYS A 118 10.35 8.80 -11.28
CA LYS A 118 11.24 7.63 -11.27
C LYS A 118 11.80 7.35 -9.87
N PHE A 119 12.16 8.39 -9.13
CA PHE A 119 12.68 8.23 -7.76
C PHE A 119 11.62 7.72 -6.80
N LEU A 120 10.40 8.23 -6.89
CA LEU A 120 9.29 7.74 -6.06
C LEU A 120 8.93 6.28 -6.39
N LEU A 121 8.95 5.92 -7.68
CA LEU A 121 8.73 4.55 -8.12
C LEU A 121 9.84 3.62 -7.59
N LEU A 122 11.09 4.05 -7.69
CA LEU A 122 12.23 3.32 -7.13
C LEU A 122 12.05 3.10 -5.63
N LYS A 123 11.68 4.15 -4.89
CA LYS A 123 11.39 4.08 -3.44
C LYS A 123 10.30 3.06 -3.10
N ALA A 124 9.20 3.09 -3.84
CA ALA A 124 8.09 2.15 -3.65
C ALA A 124 8.51 0.72 -3.97
N SER A 125 9.27 0.52 -5.05
CA SER A 125 9.76 -0.78 -5.49
C SER A 125 10.76 -1.39 -4.50
N VAL A 126 11.72 -0.61 -4.01
CA VAL A 126 12.69 -1.07 -2.99
C VAL A 126 11.97 -1.47 -1.70
N ASN A 127 11.02 -0.66 -1.24
CA ASN A 127 10.23 -0.98 -0.06
C ASN A 127 9.42 -2.28 -0.25
N ALA A 128 8.76 -2.43 -1.40
CA ALA A 128 7.98 -3.62 -1.68
C ALA A 128 8.84 -4.87 -1.80
N PHE A 129 9.98 -4.77 -2.49
CA PHE A 129 10.92 -5.88 -2.62
C PHE A 129 11.38 -6.38 -1.24
N PHE A 130 11.73 -5.46 -0.35
CA PHE A 130 12.14 -5.80 1.00
C PHE A 130 11.02 -6.49 1.81
N VAL A 131 9.79 -5.97 1.77
CA VAL A 131 8.65 -6.56 2.47
C VAL A 131 8.29 -7.93 1.87
N ILE A 132 8.37 -8.09 0.54
CA ILE A 132 8.17 -9.38 -0.14
C ILE A 132 9.21 -10.39 0.33
N PHE A 133 10.49 -10.00 0.37
CA PHE A 133 11.57 -10.86 0.84
C PHE A 133 11.34 -11.32 2.29
N ILE A 134 11.03 -10.39 3.20
CA ILE A 134 10.71 -10.69 4.60
C ILE A 134 9.52 -11.65 4.69
N CYS A 135 8.48 -11.40 3.94
CA CYS A 135 7.27 -12.23 3.99
C CYS A 135 7.54 -13.66 3.52
N LEU A 136 8.28 -13.81 2.43
CA LEU A 136 8.69 -15.12 1.93
C LEU A 136 9.59 -15.85 2.93
N PHE A 137 10.53 -15.15 3.54
CA PHE A 137 11.38 -15.69 4.60
C PHE A 137 10.54 -16.20 5.79
N LEU A 138 9.60 -15.39 6.29
CA LEU A 138 8.72 -15.78 7.39
C LEU A 138 7.83 -16.97 7.04
N ILE A 139 7.27 -17.01 5.82
CA ILE A 139 6.42 -18.12 5.36
C ILE A 139 7.21 -19.45 5.31
N VAL A 140 8.51 -19.39 4.99
CA VAL A 140 9.38 -20.59 4.96
C VAL A 140 9.78 -21.01 6.37
N THR A 141 10.08 -20.04 7.25
CA THR A 141 10.61 -20.33 8.60
C THR A 141 9.55 -20.66 9.65
N VAL A 142 8.30 -20.19 9.45
CA VAL A 142 7.19 -20.48 10.36
C VAL A 142 6.70 -21.92 10.13
N ASN A 143 6.74 -22.72 11.20
CA ASN A 143 6.30 -24.13 11.15
C ASN A 143 4.80 -24.29 11.46
N GLU A 144 4.23 -23.37 12.27
CA GLU A 144 2.83 -23.44 12.65
C GLU A 144 1.89 -23.13 11.46
N PRO A 145 1.03 -24.08 11.05
CA PRO A 145 0.19 -23.92 9.85
C PRO A 145 -0.74 -22.71 9.96
N TYR A 146 -1.30 -22.45 11.13
CA TYR A 146 -2.19 -21.30 11.36
C TYR A 146 -1.47 -19.95 11.17
N GLU A 147 -0.28 -19.78 11.73
CA GLU A 147 0.51 -18.55 11.58
C GLU A 147 1.00 -18.36 10.13
N LYS A 148 1.32 -19.48 9.46
CA LYS A 148 1.71 -19.46 8.04
C LYS A 148 0.56 -19.02 7.14
N GLU A 149 -0.65 -19.50 7.40
CA GLU A 149 -1.85 -19.08 6.65
C GLU A 149 -2.15 -17.60 6.87
N LYS A 150 -2.06 -17.14 8.11
CA LYS A 150 -2.24 -15.74 8.48
C LYS A 150 -1.23 -14.82 7.80
N LEU A 151 0.05 -15.21 7.78
CA LEU A 151 1.09 -14.46 7.06
C LEU A 151 0.82 -14.41 5.56
N ARG A 152 0.37 -15.53 4.97
CA ARG A 152 -0.01 -15.59 3.55
C ARG A 152 -1.16 -14.62 3.24
N GLY A 153 -2.18 -14.60 4.08
CA GLY A 153 -3.30 -13.67 3.91
C GLY A 153 -2.85 -12.19 3.99
N LEU A 154 -2.01 -11.84 4.97
CA LEU A 154 -1.45 -10.50 5.08
C LEU A 154 -0.58 -10.14 3.86
N PHE A 155 0.20 -11.10 3.37
CA PHE A 155 1.02 -10.94 2.18
C PHE A 155 0.18 -10.67 0.92
N ASN A 156 -0.93 -11.39 0.74
CA ASN A 156 -1.85 -11.17 -0.38
C ASN A 156 -2.39 -9.73 -0.38
N LEU A 157 -2.83 -9.25 0.78
CA LEU A 157 -3.31 -7.88 0.92
C LEU A 157 -2.22 -6.86 0.61
N PHE A 158 -0.99 -7.08 1.10
CA PHE A 158 0.15 -6.21 0.80
C PHE A 158 0.47 -6.19 -0.71
N LEU A 159 0.51 -7.36 -1.36
CA LEU A 159 0.74 -7.46 -2.81
C LEU A 159 -0.31 -6.70 -3.62
N PHE A 160 -1.58 -6.80 -3.23
CA PHE A 160 -2.64 -6.03 -3.87
C PHE A 160 -2.43 -4.52 -3.69
N GLY A 161 -2.04 -4.09 -2.49
CA GLY A 161 -1.69 -2.69 -2.24
C GLY A 161 -0.53 -2.21 -3.09
N PHE A 162 0.51 -3.03 -3.21
CA PHE A 162 1.66 -2.72 -4.08
C PHE A 162 1.24 -2.63 -5.55
N PHE A 163 0.44 -3.58 -6.02
CA PHE A 163 -0.14 -3.54 -7.36
C PHE A 163 -0.89 -2.23 -7.62
N LEU A 164 -1.81 -1.85 -6.74
CA LEU A 164 -2.54 -0.59 -6.83
C LEU A 164 -1.60 0.62 -6.82
N GLN A 165 -0.59 0.61 -5.97
CA GLN A 165 0.38 1.69 -5.88
C GLN A 165 1.16 1.87 -7.18
N VAL A 166 1.66 0.78 -7.78
CA VAL A 166 2.38 0.83 -9.05
C VAL A 166 1.46 1.30 -10.17
N CYS A 167 0.26 0.74 -10.31
CA CYS A 167 -0.69 1.14 -11.34
C CYS A 167 -1.09 2.62 -11.24
N SER A 168 -1.20 3.15 -10.01
CA SER A 168 -1.66 4.51 -9.77
C SER A 168 -0.56 5.56 -9.82
N PHE A 169 0.67 5.16 -9.96
CA PHE A 169 1.84 6.01 -9.77
C PHE A 169 1.87 7.23 -10.70
N GLN A 170 1.42 7.08 -11.95
CA GLN A 170 1.34 8.17 -12.93
C GLN A 170 -0.06 8.81 -13.03
N THR A 171 -1.05 8.26 -12.32
CA THR A 171 -2.44 8.70 -12.49
C THR A 171 -2.82 9.86 -11.59
N SER A 172 -2.87 9.65 -10.29
CA SER A 172 -3.18 10.71 -9.35
C SER A 172 -2.87 10.30 -7.89
N LEU A 173 -2.61 11.31 -7.06
CA LEU A 173 -2.45 11.14 -5.62
C LEU A 173 -3.70 10.51 -4.95
N ALA A 174 -4.88 10.79 -5.48
CA ALA A 174 -6.13 10.23 -4.95
C ALA A 174 -6.17 8.70 -5.11
N ILE A 175 -5.77 8.19 -6.29
CA ILE A 175 -5.73 6.75 -6.57
C ILE A 175 -4.58 6.10 -5.77
N ALA A 176 -3.42 6.74 -5.67
CA ALA A 176 -2.32 6.25 -4.84
C ALA A 176 -2.72 6.08 -3.36
N ARG A 177 -3.59 6.96 -2.84
CA ARG A 177 -4.15 6.85 -1.49
C ARG A 177 -5.04 5.62 -1.28
N MET A 178 -5.62 5.04 -2.34
CA MET A 178 -6.38 3.79 -2.27
C MET A 178 -5.50 2.62 -1.83
N ALA A 179 -4.23 2.64 -2.17
CA ALA A 179 -3.28 1.61 -1.79
C ALA A 179 -2.84 1.72 -0.31
N THR A 180 -3.00 2.88 0.33
CA THR A 180 -2.45 3.16 1.67
C THR A 180 -2.85 2.12 2.72
N PRO A 181 -4.12 1.72 2.92
CA PRO A 181 -4.47 0.73 3.94
C PRO A 181 -3.81 -0.62 3.67
N PHE A 182 -3.71 -1.02 2.41
CA PHE A 182 -3.08 -2.29 2.01
C PHE A 182 -1.57 -2.28 2.21
N ILE A 183 -0.90 -1.19 1.82
CA ILE A 183 0.56 -1.02 2.03
C ILE A 183 0.90 -0.97 3.52
N SER A 184 0.03 -0.36 4.34
CA SER A 184 0.25 -0.26 5.79
C SER A 184 0.28 -1.63 6.50
N ILE A 185 -0.19 -2.70 5.85
CA ILE A 185 -0.07 -4.08 6.34
C ILE A 185 1.40 -4.47 6.56
N GLN A 186 2.34 -3.85 5.85
CA GLN A 186 3.77 -4.06 6.07
C GLN A 186 4.17 -3.94 7.55
N PHE A 187 3.53 -3.06 8.31
CA PHE A 187 3.82 -2.90 9.74
C PHE A 187 3.50 -4.16 10.55
N PHE A 188 2.42 -4.87 10.23
CA PHE A 188 2.10 -6.15 10.88
C PHE A 188 3.11 -7.24 10.51
N ILE A 189 3.57 -7.26 9.24
CA ILE A 189 4.58 -8.19 8.77
C ILE A 189 5.92 -7.92 9.47
N LEU A 190 6.33 -6.65 9.55
CA LEU A 190 7.56 -6.25 10.24
C LEU A 190 7.49 -6.54 11.75
N LEU A 191 6.34 -6.26 12.37
CA LEU A 191 6.14 -6.58 13.79
C LEU A 191 6.26 -8.08 14.04
N LYS A 192 5.68 -8.89 13.14
CA LYS A 192 5.80 -10.35 13.25
C LYS A 192 7.26 -10.81 13.11
N LEU A 193 8.02 -10.17 12.24
CA LEU A 193 9.45 -10.45 12.09
C LEU A 193 10.21 -10.19 13.41
N ILE A 194 9.93 -9.08 14.09
CA ILE A 194 10.59 -8.72 15.36
C ILE A 194 10.19 -9.66 16.50
N THR A 195 8.90 -10.07 16.53
CA THR A 195 8.35 -10.90 17.62
C THR A 195 8.54 -12.40 17.37
N PHE A 196 9.05 -12.79 16.22
CA PHE A 196 9.25 -14.20 15.88
C PHE A 196 10.37 -14.83 16.72
N LYS A 197 10.09 -16.00 17.29
CA LYS A 197 11.09 -16.81 18.00
C LYS A 197 11.93 -17.59 17.00
N TYR A 198 13.11 -17.09 16.70
CA TYR A 198 14.06 -17.77 15.83
C TYR A 198 14.66 -18.97 16.54
N ARG A 199 14.69 -20.13 15.86
CA ARG A 199 15.27 -21.37 16.42
C ARG A 199 16.80 -21.31 16.49
N LYS A 200 17.43 -20.61 15.53
CA LYS A 200 18.88 -20.45 15.46
C LYS A 200 19.26 -19.00 15.72
N MET A 201 20.34 -18.82 16.46
CA MET A 201 20.89 -17.47 16.77
C MET A 201 21.29 -16.72 15.49
N TYR A 202 21.84 -17.44 14.50
CA TYR A 202 22.25 -16.85 13.21
C TYR A 202 21.07 -16.26 12.44
N ASP A 203 19.92 -16.93 12.41
CA ASP A 203 18.71 -16.42 11.74
C ASP A 203 18.25 -15.13 12.38
N ARG A 204 18.33 -15.06 13.71
CA ARG A 204 18.00 -13.86 14.48
C ARG A 204 18.93 -12.69 14.12
N ILE A 205 20.25 -12.93 14.12
CA ILE A 205 21.24 -11.91 13.78
C ILE A 205 21.03 -11.42 12.34
N LEU A 206 20.88 -12.34 11.39
CA LEU A 206 20.66 -12.02 9.98
C LEU A 206 19.43 -11.12 9.80
N VAL A 207 18.32 -11.49 10.42
CA VAL A 207 17.08 -10.74 10.33
C VAL A 207 17.20 -9.34 10.91
N HIS A 208 17.83 -9.20 12.09
CA HIS A 208 18.05 -7.88 12.69
C HIS A 208 19.00 -7.03 11.85
N ALA A 209 20.03 -7.62 11.26
CA ALA A 209 20.94 -6.94 10.35
C ALA A 209 20.20 -6.45 9.08
N CYS A 210 19.39 -7.32 8.46
CA CYS A 210 18.57 -6.94 7.31
C CYS A 210 17.56 -5.84 7.65
N LEU A 211 16.92 -5.92 8.82
CA LEU A 211 15.96 -4.89 9.27
C LEU A 211 16.68 -3.55 9.53
N SER A 212 17.85 -3.57 10.17
CA SER A 212 18.64 -2.37 10.41
C SER A 212 19.10 -1.74 9.10
N LEU A 213 19.57 -2.55 8.15
CA LEU A 213 19.94 -2.08 6.81
C LEU A 213 18.75 -1.44 6.09
N TYR A 214 17.57 -2.08 6.15
CA TYR A 214 16.34 -1.53 5.57
C TYR A 214 15.98 -0.18 6.21
N LEU A 215 16.03 -0.07 7.53
CA LEU A 215 15.72 1.18 8.22
C LEU A 215 16.73 2.28 7.87
N LEU A 216 18.01 1.95 7.77
CA LEU A 216 19.06 2.88 7.33
C LEU A 216 18.81 3.36 5.90
N LEU A 217 18.57 2.43 4.96
CA LEU A 217 18.24 2.79 3.57
C LEU A 217 17.01 3.69 3.51
N ARG A 218 15.99 3.40 4.32
CA ARG A 218 14.78 4.20 4.38
C ARG A 218 15.03 5.59 4.96
N MET A 219 15.90 5.71 5.97
CA MET A 219 16.33 7.01 6.52
C MET A 219 17.10 7.82 5.48
N VAL A 220 18.05 7.22 4.77
CA VAL A 220 18.80 7.90 3.69
C VAL A 220 17.88 8.39 2.59
N VAL A 221 16.95 7.55 2.16
CA VAL A 221 15.95 7.93 1.14
C VAL A 221 15.02 9.03 1.65
N PHE A 222 14.64 8.99 2.95
CA PHE A 222 13.85 10.05 3.56
C PHE A 222 14.63 11.34 3.70
N ALA A 223 15.88 11.30 4.15
CA ALA A 223 16.75 12.47 4.28
C ALA A 223 16.96 13.17 2.91
N ASN A 224 17.17 12.38 1.85
CA ASN A 224 17.29 12.93 0.49
C ASN A 224 15.96 13.52 -0.02
N SER A 225 14.81 13.00 0.43
CA SER A 225 13.50 13.57 0.10
C SER A 225 13.12 14.78 0.97
N ALA A 226 13.64 14.85 2.21
CA ALA A 226 13.40 15.96 3.13
C ALA A 226 14.06 17.29 2.70
N GLY A 227 15.09 17.23 1.84
CA GLY A 227 15.60 18.42 1.16
C GLY A 227 14.55 19.14 0.31
N TYR A 228 13.48 18.44 -0.06
CA TYR A 228 12.30 19.03 -0.76
C TYR A 228 11.19 19.43 0.21
N ASP A 229 11.19 18.90 1.44
CA ASP A 229 10.15 19.15 2.45
C ASP A 229 10.57 20.21 3.49
N SER A 230 11.72 20.86 3.33
CA SER A 230 12.13 21.97 4.22
C SER A 230 11.13 23.13 4.23
N LEU A 231 10.21 23.16 3.27
CA LEU A 231 9.05 24.08 3.24
C LEU A 231 7.85 23.57 4.05
N ALA A 232 7.79 22.27 4.39
CA ALA A 232 6.67 21.69 5.13
C ALA A 232 6.81 21.83 6.66
N PHE A 233 8.01 22.13 7.16
CA PHE A 233 8.30 22.34 8.58
C PHE A 233 8.49 23.82 8.98
N ARG A 234 8.08 24.76 8.13
CA ARG A 234 7.91 26.14 8.59
C ARG A 234 6.56 26.22 9.30
N PHE A 235 6.62 26.08 10.60
CA PHE A 235 5.55 26.46 11.53
C PHE A 235 5.34 28.00 11.48
#